data_9ba7e8dbbfc4360954e8310d23bff781
#
_entry.id   9ba7e8dbbfc4360954e8310d23bff781
#
_cell.length_a   1.000
_cell.length_b   1.000
_cell.length_c   1.000
_cell.angle_alpha   90.00
_cell.angle_beta   90.00
_cell.angle_gamma   90.00
#
_symmetry.space_group_name_H-M   'P 1'
#
loop_
_entity.id
_entity.type
_entity.pdbx_description
1 polymer ?
#
loop_
_entity_poly.entity_id
_entity_poly.type
_entity_poly.pdbx_seq_one_letter_code
_entity_poly.pdbx_strand_id
1 'polypeptide(L)'
;MRAIAFYPSTALQQISDVEGYPLLASQDVRLAPGRFPLLMLSHGNTGTPLALHDLATALARQGFVVVAVFHPGDNAEDHSRSGTLSNLYGRPLQISRAISATLDDPLLAASVSARQVGVIGYSAGGETALILSGATPDLQRLRRYCALRPNDLDACSTQGELIADRDDLQVVADPRVGALLLMAPLSLKFGRHSLAEVHVPVLLYSGDGDNLVAYDKNAAALARKLPSAPDFKLLPGAGHFVFMAPCTAQQQRAMPALCIDADGVDRNSIHRTLIGEAGRFFAHAL
;
A
#
# COMPACT_ATOMS: atom_id res chain seq x y z
N MET A 1 -4.85 6.13 -16.68
CA MET A 1 -4.88 5.80 -15.23
C MET A 1 -4.54 7.08 -14.48
N ARG A 2 -5.32 7.44 -13.45
CA ARG A 2 -5.10 8.63 -12.60
C ARG A 2 -4.08 8.29 -11.51
N ALA A 3 -3.18 9.23 -11.20
CA ALA A 3 -2.22 9.13 -10.10
C ALA A 3 -1.94 10.52 -9.55
N ILE A 4 -1.45 10.59 -8.32
CA ILE A 4 -0.95 11.82 -7.69
C ILE A 4 0.53 11.64 -7.42
N ALA A 5 1.35 12.61 -7.82
CA ALA A 5 2.76 12.66 -7.52
C ALA A 5 3.03 13.65 -6.39
N PHE A 6 3.70 13.17 -5.33
CA PHE A 6 4.26 13.99 -4.25
C PHE A 6 5.78 14.03 -4.44
N TYR A 7 6.36 15.21 -4.43
CA TYR A 7 7.78 15.37 -4.74
C TYR A 7 8.43 16.48 -3.91
N PRO A 8 9.74 16.43 -3.71
CA PRO A 8 10.47 17.48 -3.04
C PRO A 8 10.37 18.82 -3.78
N SER A 9 10.14 19.90 -3.04
CA SER A 9 10.09 21.25 -3.56
C SER A 9 10.73 22.24 -2.58
N THR A 10 11.23 23.36 -3.10
CA THR A 10 11.70 24.49 -2.30
C THR A 10 10.61 25.54 -2.04
N ALA A 11 9.39 25.32 -2.55
CA ALA A 11 8.26 26.19 -2.30
C ALA A 11 7.86 26.22 -0.82
N LEU A 12 7.30 27.33 -0.37
CA LEU A 12 6.77 27.43 0.98
C LEU A 12 5.60 26.43 1.14
N GLN A 13 5.59 25.75 2.27
CA GLN A 13 4.51 24.82 2.59
C GLN A 13 3.22 25.58 2.89
N GLN A 14 2.13 25.10 2.35
CA GLN A 14 0.80 25.57 2.66
C GLN A 14 -0.16 24.39 2.75
N ILE A 15 -1.29 24.58 3.45
CA ILE A 15 -2.34 23.59 3.44
C ILE A 15 -3.13 23.76 2.15
N SER A 16 -3.17 22.70 1.34
CA SER A 16 -4.00 22.61 0.14
C SER A 16 -5.08 21.57 0.32
N ASP A 17 -6.31 21.89 -0.03
CA ASP A 17 -7.36 20.88 -0.12
C ASP A 17 -7.28 20.15 -1.46
N VAL A 18 -7.20 18.83 -1.41
CA VAL A 18 -7.24 17.96 -2.58
C VAL A 18 -8.37 16.94 -2.37
N GLU A 19 -9.46 17.11 -3.08
CA GLU A 19 -10.63 16.21 -3.00
C GLU A 19 -11.15 16.01 -1.56
N GLY A 20 -11.15 17.06 -0.74
CA GLY A 20 -11.60 17.03 0.67
C GLY A 20 -10.54 16.52 1.67
N TYR A 21 -9.31 16.33 1.22
CA TYR A 21 -8.18 16.00 2.10
C TYR A 21 -7.27 17.21 2.29
N PRO A 22 -7.05 17.66 3.54
CA PRO A 22 -6.15 18.78 3.82
C PRO A 22 -4.69 18.31 3.81
N LEU A 23 -4.01 18.52 2.70
CA LEU A 23 -2.60 18.16 2.54
C LEU A 23 -1.70 19.33 2.94
N LEU A 24 -0.67 19.07 3.74
CA LEU A 24 0.41 20.02 3.98
C LEU A 24 1.39 19.98 2.80
N ALA A 25 0.96 20.46 1.65
CA ALA A 25 1.70 20.47 0.39
C ALA A 25 1.17 21.58 -0.52
N SER A 26 2.05 22.22 -1.29
CA SER A 26 1.68 23.15 -2.35
C SER A 26 1.48 22.39 -3.66
N GLN A 27 0.43 22.75 -4.41
CA GLN A 27 0.13 22.12 -5.71
C GLN A 27 0.95 22.76 -6.84
N ASP A 28 1.30 21.97 -7.85
CA ASP A 28 1.91 22.39 -9.12
C ASP A 28 3.16 23.28 -8.97
N VAL A 29 3.90 23.07 -7.89
CA VAL A 29 5.14 23.81 -7.61
C VAL A 29 6.32 23.18 -8.31
N ARG A 30 7.37 23.97 -8.53
CA ARG A 30 8.61 23.48 -9.14
C ARG A 30 9.27 22.41 -8.27
N LEU A 31 9.66 21.29 -8.88
CA LEU A 31 10.42 20.22 -8.26
C LEU A 31 11.81 20.74 -7.83
N ALA A 32 12.26 20.33 -6.65
CA ALA A 32 13.59 20.66 -6.15
C ALA A 32 14.69 20.07 -7.05
N PRO A 33 15.83 20.75 -7.19
CA PRO A 33 16.99 20.19 -7.90
C PRO A 33 17.50 18.93 -7.19
N GLY A 34 17.81 17.88 -7.97
CA GLY A 34 18.38 16.64 -7.45
C GLY A 34 17.82 15.39 -8.14
N ARG A 35 18.26 14.24 -7.65
CA ARG A 35 17.72 12.93 -8.03
C ARG A 35 17.20 12.23 -6.79
N PHE A 36 15.98 11.76 -6.84
CA PHE A 36 15.25 11.23 -5.71
C PHE A 36 14.81 9.79 -5.99
N PRO A 37 14.89 8.89 -5.00
CA PRO A 37 14.31 7.55 -5.14
C PRO A 37 12.80 7.63 -5.37
N LEU A 38 12.28 6.70 -6.19
CA LEU A 38 10.85 6.58 -6.48
C LEU A 38 10.19 5.61 -5.52
N LEU A 39 9.07 6.03 -4.95
CA LEU A 39 8.17 5.20 -4.17
C LEU A 39 6.80 5.14 -4.86
N MET A 40 6.30 3.93 -5.06
CA MET A 40 4.92 3.71 -5.53
C MET A 40 4.02 3.42 -4.36
N LEU A 41 2.84 4.04 -4.32
CA LEU A 41 1.85 3.82 -3.28
C LEU A 41 0.60 3.16 -3.85
N SER A 42 0.24 1.99 -3.28
CA SER A 42 -0.93 1.19 -3.60
C SER A 42 -1.86 1.14 -2.38
N HIS A 43 -3.04 1.75 -2.50
CA HIS A 43 -4.06 1.83 -1.45
C HIS A 43 -4.83 0.51 -1.25
N GLY A 44 -5.62 0.41 -0.19
CA GLY A 44 -6.50 -0.74 0.10
C GLY A 44 -7.66 -0.89 -0.88
N ASN A 45 -8.42 -1.98 -0.76
CA ASN A 45 -9.66 -2.20 -1.56
C ASN A 45 -10.58 -1.00 -1.44
N THR A 46 -11.21 -0.63 -2.56
CA THR A 46 -12.20 0.45 -2.64
C THR A 46 -11.77 1.78 -2.01
N GLY A 47 -10.44 1.94 -1.83
CA GLY A 47 -9.85 3.10 -1.18
C GLY A 47 -9.45 4.20 -2.13
N THR A 48 -8.69 5.15 -1.59
CA THR A 48 -8.09 6.26 -2.35
C THR A 48 -6.63 6.43 -1.92
N PRO A 49 -5.72 6.81 -2.82
CA PRO A 49 -4.34 7.14 -2.45
C PRO A 49 -4.27 8.33 -1.47
N LEU A 50 -5.29 9.19 -1.46
CA LEU A 50 -5.38 10.31 -0.52
C LEU A 50 -5.58 9.87 0.94
N ALA A 51 -6.05 8.65 1.19
CA ALA A 51 -6.13 8.11 2.54
C ALA A 51 -4.76 7.96 3.23
N LEU A 52 -3.66 8.01 2.47
CA LEU A 52 -2.27 7.90 2.97
C LEU A 52 -1.46 9.17 2.67
N HIS A 53 -2.15 10.30 2.50
CA HIS A 53 -1.54 11.56 2.06
C HIS A 53 -0.47 12.11 3.02
N ASP A 54 -0.61 11.91 4.30
CA ASP A 54 0.34 12.36 5.32
C ASP A 54 1.67 11.62 5.21
N LEU A 55 1.65 10.29 5.03
CA LEU A 55 2.83 9.49 4.76
C LEU A 55 3.48 9.91 3.44
N ALA A 56 2.71 10.05 2.37
CA ALA A 56 3.22 10.44 1.05
C ALA A 56 3.87 11.83 1.06
N THR A 57 3.20 12.84 1.65
CA THR A 57 3.75 14.20 1.77
C THR A 57 4.98 14.26 2.67
N ALA A 58 5.00 13.48 3.75
CA ALA A 58 6.15 13.44 4.65
C ALA A 58 7.37 12.76 4.02
N LEU A 59 7.18 11.69 3.25
CA LEU A 59 8.27 11.04 2.50
C LEU A 59 8.78 11.96 1.38
N ALA A 60 7.90 12.70 0.70
CA ALA A 60 8.34 13.72 -0.27
C ALA A 60 9.25 14.79 0.38
N ARG A 61 8.92 15.25 1.59
CA ARG A 61 9.78 16.17 2.35
C ARG A 61 11.12 15.56 2.77
N GLN A 62 11.19 14.23 2.88
CA GLN A 62 12.42 13.49 3.18
C GLN A 62 13.27 13.18 1.93
N GLY A 63 12.87 13.66 0.76
CA GLY A 63 13.66 13.52 -0.47
C GLY A 63 13.26 12.30 -1.32
N PHE A 64 12.02 11.86 -1.27
CA PHE A 64 11.49 10.84 -2.17
C PHE A 64 10.48 11.44 -3.16
N VAL A 65 10.38 10.85 -4.35
CA VAL A 65 9.22 11.05 -5.22
C VAL A 65 8.24 9.92 -4.92
N VAL A 66 7.01 10.27 -4.51
CA VAL A 66 5.98 9.28 -4.20
C VAL A 66 4.86 9.38 -5.21
N VAL A 67 4.57 8.31 -5.95
CA VAL A 67 3.48 8.25 -6.91
C VAL A 67 2.39 7.33 -6.40
N ALA A 68 1.24 7.90 -6.12
CA ALA A 68 0.08 7.23 -5.55
C ALA A 68 -0.98 6.99 -6.63
N VAL A 69 -1.30 5.72 -6.91
CA VAL A 69 -2.14 5.31 -8.02
C VAL A 69 -3.59 5.16 -7.57
N PHE A 70 -4.54 5.69 -8.35
CA PHE A 70 -5.95 5.29 -8.27
C PHE A 70 -6.13 4.03 -9.11
N HIS A 71 -6.41 2.91 -8.45
CA HIS A 71 -6.59 1.63 -9.15
C HIS A 71 -7.90 1.60 -9.94
N PRO A 72 -7.89 1.57 -11.29
CA PRO A 72 -9.11 1.45 -12.08
C PRO A 72 -9.88 0.16 -11.74
N GLY A 73 -11.15 0.29 -11.42
CA GLY A 73 -12.01 -0.81 -11.01
C GLY A 73 -11.96 -1.19 -9.54
N ASP A 74 -11.06 -0.57 -8.75
CA ASP A 74 -10.95 -0.81 -7.31
C ASP A 74 -10.46 0.44 -6.57
N ASN A 75 -11.27 1.48 -6.56
CA ASN A 75 -11.02 2.73 -5.84
C ASN A 75 -12.34 3.27 -5.29
N ALA A 76 -12.32 4.37 -4.55
CA ALA A 76 -13.49 4.94 -3.89
C ALA A 76 -14.64 5.36 -4.84
N GLU A 77 -14.36 5.54 -6.12
CA GLU A 77 -15.34 5.94 -7.14
C GLU A 77 -15.79 4.77 -8.03
N ASP A 78 -14.95 3.72 -8.16
CA ASP A 78 -15.19 2.59 -9.08
C ASP A 78 -14.79 1.28 -8.41
N HIS A 79 -15.78 0.46 -8.08
CA HIS A 79 -15.64 -0.86 -7.43
C HIS A 79 -15.89 -2.01 -8.41
N SER A 80 -15.95 -1.75 -9.70
CA SER A 80 -16.44 -2.69 -10.73
C SER A 80 -15.60 -3.97 -10.86
N ARG A 81 -14.36 -3.98 -10.35
CA ARG A 81 -13.46 -5.15 -10.38
C ARG A 81 -13.18 -5.75 -9.00
N SER A 82 -13.81 -5.27 -7.95
CA SER A 82 -13.64 -5.85 -6.61
C SER A 82 -13.99 -7.33 -6.61
N GLY A 83 -13.12 -8.18 -6.03
CA GLY A 83 -13.34 -9.64 -5.96
C GLY A 83 -13.10 -10.40 -7.28
N THR A 84 -12.48 -9.80 -8.29
CA THR A 84 -12.21 -10.42 -9.58
C THR A 84 -10.72 -10.78 -9.77
N LEU A 85 -10.43 -11.68 -10.72
CA LEU A 85 -9.05 -11.96 -11.15
C LEU A 85 -8.43 -10.76 -11.85
N SER A 86 -9.22 -9.96 -12.58
CA SER A 86 -8.72 -8.74 -13.22
C SER A 86 -8.30 -7.68 -12.20
N ASN A 87 -8.85 -7.69 -10.99
CA ASN A 87 -8.35 -6.85 -9.89
C ASN A 87 -7.04 -7.40 -9.33
N LEU A 88 -7.02 -8.67 -8.95
CA LEU A 88 -5.86 -9.32 -8.35
C LEU A 88 -4.59 -9.17 -9.20
N TYR A 89 -4.67 -9.46 -10.49
CA TYR A 89 -3.53 -9.40 -11.41
C TYR A 89 -3.37 -8.03 -12.09
N GLY A 90 -4.45 -7.25 -12.20
CA GLY A 90 -4.42 -5.94 -12.83
C GLY A 90 -3.74 -4.87 -11.98
N ARG A 91 -3.92 -4.86 -10.66
CA ARG A 91 -3.29 -3.86 -9.78
C ARG A 91 -1.75 -3.87 -9.85
N PRO A 92 -1.04 -5.01 -9.80
CA PRO A 92 0.42 -5.04 -10.03
C PRO A 92 0.81 -4.48 -11.40
N LEU A 93 0.10 -4.82 -12.47
CA LEU A 93 0.34 -4.28 -13.82
C LEU A 93 0.14 -2.76 -13.87
N GLN A 94 -0.85 -2.24 -13.15
CA GLN A 94 -1.11 -0.80 -13.07
C GLN A 94 0.06 -0.08 -12.37
N ILE A 95 0.61 -0.63 -11.29
CA ILE A 95 1.79 -0.07 -10.61
C ILE A 95 3.00 -0.13 -11.55
N SER A 96 3.28 -1.27 -12.19
CA SER A 96 4.40 -1.41 -13.14
C SER A 96 4.32 -0.39 -14.27
N ARG A 97 3.12 -0.17 -14.83
CA ARG A 97 2.89 0.88 -15.86
C ARG A 97 3.07 2.28 -15.30
N ALA A 98 2.66 2.53 -14.06
CA ALA A 98 2.86 3.83 -13.41
C ALA A 98 4.35 4.11 -13.16
N ILE A 99 5.15 3.11 -12.79
CA ILE A 99 6.62 3.24 -12.72
C ILE A 99 7.17 3.70 -14.09
N SER A 100 6.82 3.00 -15.17
CA SER A 100 7.28 3.36 -16.52
C SER A 100 6.85 4.77 -16.91
N ALA A 101 5.57 5.10 -16.70
CA ALA A 101 5.06 6.44 -17.00
C ALA A 101 5.75 7.54 -16.20
N THR A 102 6.12 7.29 -14.94
CA THR A 102 6.86 8.25 -14.11
C THR A 102 8.30 8.46 -14.63
N LEU A 103 8.94 7.39 -15.09
CA LEU A 103 10.30 7.45 -15.64
C LEU A 103 10.35 8.12 -17.01
N ASP A 104 9.23 8.14 -17.74
CA ASP A 104 9.08 8.79 -19.03
C ASP A 104 8.43 10.19 -18.93
N ASP A 105 7.98 10.60 -17.74
CA ASP A 105 7.30 11.88 -17.52
C ASP A 105 8.25 13.06 -17.68
N PRO A 106 7.96 14.07 -18.52
CA PRO A 106 8.88 15.18 -18.80
C PRO A 106 9.20 16.05 -17.56
N LEU A 107 8.37 16.05 -16.51
CA LEU A 107 8.64 16.79 -15.27
C LEU A 107 9.45 15.98 -14.26
N LEU A 108 9.23 14.67 -14.20
CA LEU A 108 9.78 13.79 -13.16
C LEU A 108 11.04 13.03 -13.61
N ALA A 109 11.12 12.62 -14.87
CA ALA A 109 12.17 11.71 -15.38
C ALA A 109 13.59 12.14 -15.04
N ALA A 110 13.91 13.44 -15.19
CA ALA A 110 15.24 13.96 -14.91
C ALA A 110 15.63 13.92 -13.41
N SER A 111 14.62 13.88 -12.53
CA SER A 111 14.79 13.97 -11.07
C SER A 111 14.48 12.68 -10.34
N VAL A 112 14.06 11.62 -11.04
CA VAL A 112 13.80 10.30 -10.44
C VAL A 112 14.99 9.37 -10.66
N SER A 113 15.41 8.67 -9.61
CA SER A 113 16.36 7.57 -9.72
C SER A 113 15.67 6.31 -10.20
N ALA A 114 16.10 5.78 -11.35
CA ALA A 114 15.50 4.62 -11.99
C ALA A 114 16.07 3.26 -11.54
N ARG A 115 17.05 3.24 -10.61
CA ARG A 115 17.78 2.00 -10.28
C ARG A 115 16.91 1.01 -9.52
N GLN A 116 16.24 1.48 -8.47
CA GLN A 116 15.34 0.68 -7.64
C GLN A 116 14.15 1.54 -7.23
N VAL A 117 13.00 0.90 -7.05
CA VAL A 117 11.73 1.52 -6.70
C VAL A 117 11.21 0.89 -5.41
N GLY A 118 10.86 1.71 -4.43
CA GLY A 118 10.15 1.25 -3.26
C GLY A 118 8.64 1.11 -3.54
N VAL A 119 8.00 0.13 -2.93
CA VAL A 119 6.53 -0.01 -3.01
C VAL A 119 5.93 0.04 -1.61
N ILE A 120 4.98 0.94 -1.43
CA ILE A 120 4.17 1.09 -0.21
C ILE A 120 2.82 0.45 -0.50
N GLY A 121 2.46 -0.58 0.25
CA GLY A 121 1.20 -1.28 0.10
C GLY A 121 0.39 -1.32 1.38
N TYR A 122 -0.86 -0.83 1.35
CA TYR A 122 -1.78 -0.92 2.46
C TYR A 122 -2.93 -1.89 2.14
N SER A 123 -3.23 -2.83 3.03
CA SER A 123 -4.32 -3.81 2.87
C SER A 123 -4.17 -4.61 1.57
N ALA A 124 -5.10 -4.51 0.62
CA ALA A 124 -4.99 -5.07 -0.73
C ALA A 124 -3.80 -4.49 -1.53
N GLY A 125 -3.36 -3.27 -1.22
CA GLY A 125 -2.12 -2.71 -1.75
C GLY A 125 -0.88 -3.50 -1.33
N GLY A 126 -0.90 -4.11 -0.14
CA GLY A 126 0.14 -5.02 0.32
C GLY A 126 0.19 -6.32 -0.50
N GLU A 127 -0.97 -6.89 -0.85
CA GLU A 127 -1.06 -8.00 -1.81
C GLU A 127 -0.49 -7.62 -3.17
N THR A 128 -0.85 -6.43 -3.67
CA THR A 128 -0.33 -5.87 -4.91
C THR A 128 1.20 -5.76 -4.89
N ALA A 129 1.77 -5.23 -3.80
CA ALA A 129 3.21 -5.07 -3.62
C ALA A 129 3.94 -6.41 -3.57
N LEU A 130 3.39 -7.42 -2.89
CA LEU A 130 3.93 -8.77 -2.85
C LEU A 130 3.98 -9.41 -4.24
N ILE A 131 2.88 -9.32 -5.01
CA ILE A 131 2.83 -9.86 -6.37
C ILE A 131 3.86 -9.17 -7.26
N LEU A 132 3.94 -7.85 -7.19
CA LEU A 132 4.88 -7.05 -7.97
C LEU A 132 6.34 -7.38 -7.66
N SER A 133 6.64 -7.86 -6.46
CA SER A 133 7.98 -8.31 -6.04
C SER A 133 8.26 -9.79 -6.28
N GLY A 134 7.36 -10.52 -6.95
CA GLY A 134 7.55 -11.92 -7.35
C GLY A 134 6.66 -12.94 -6.65
N ALA A 135 5.79 -12.52 -5.71
CA ALA A 135 4.87 -13.46 -5.08
C ALA A 135 3.80 -13.96 -6.08
N THR A 136 3.48 -15.25 -6.02
CA THR A 136 2.44 -15.89 -6.84
C THR A 136 1.23 -16.26 -5.97
N PRO A 137 0.03 -15.68 -6.17
CA PRO A 137 -1.16 -16.03 -5.39
C PRO A 137 -1.58 -17.49 -5.59
N ASP A 138 -1.81 -18.22 -4.49
CA ASP A 138 -2.41 -19.56 -4.49
C ASP A 138 -3.91 -19.47 -4.14
N LEU A 139 -4.75 -19.47 -5.16
CA LEU A 139 -6.22 -19.38 -4.97
C LEU A 139 -6.79 -20.65 -4.33
N GLN A 140 -6.19 -21.81 -4.56
CA GLN A 140 -6.62 -23.06 -3.90
C GLN A 140 -6.32 -23.01 -2.40
N ARG A 141 -5.26 -22.32 -1.99
CA ARG A 141 -4.96 -22.08 -0.58
C ARG A 141 -6.07 -21.27 0.10
N LEU A 142 -6.56 -20.22 -0.56
CA LEU A 142 -7.68 -19.41 -0.04
C LEU A 142 -8.95 -20.26 0.09
N ARG A 143 -9.30 -21.03 -0.93
CA ARG A 143 -10.45 -21.97 -0.90
C ARG A 143 -10.35 -22.98 0.24
N ARG A 144 -9.18 -23.62 0.40
CA ARG A 144 -8.95 -24.56 1.52
C ARG A 144 -9.06 -23.89 2.87
N TYR A 145 -8.55 -22.67 2.99
CA TYR A 145 -8.66 -21.88 4.22
C TYR A 145 -10.14 -21.66 4.57
N CYS A 146 -10.94 -21.22 3.61
CA CYS A 146 -12.36 -20.93 3.80
C CYS A 146 -13.20 -22.21 4.04
N ALA A 147 -12.89 -23.30 3.39
CA ALA A 147 -13.53 -24.60 3.65
C ALA A 147 -13.32 -25.07 5.10
N LEU A 148 -12.16 -24.78 5.70
CA LEU A 148 -11.85 -25.12 7.09
C LEU A 148 -12.35 -24.08 8.10
N ARG A 149 -12.71 -22.89 7.66
CA ARG A 149 -13.11 -21.74 8.50
C ARG A 149 -14.30 -20.98 7.90
N PRO A 150 -15.45 -21.64 7.73
CA PRO A 150 -16.61 -21.03 7.06
C PRO A 150 -17.18 -19.82 7.83
N ASN A 151 -16.87 -19.69 9.11
CA ASN A 151 -17.32 -18.58 9.95
C ASN A 151 -16.36 -17.37 9.93
N ASP A 152 -15.26 -17.44 9.20
CA ASP A 152 -14.37 -16.28 8.96
C ASP A 152 -14.95 -15.46 7.80
N LEU A 153 -16.01 -14.69 8.09
CA LEU A 153 -16.79 -13.97 7.07
C LEU A 153 -15.97 -12.88 6.37
N ASP A 154 -15.02 -12.27 7.06
CA ASP A 154 -14.16 -11.21 6.47
C ASP A 154 -13.28 -11.76 5.35
N ALA A 155 -12.67 -12.93 5.58
CA ALA A 155 -11.83 -13.58 4.57
C ALA A 155 -12.61 -14.44 3.58
N CYS A 156 -13.80 -14.93 3.95
CA CYS A 156 -14.48 -16.03 3.27
C CYS A 156 -15.93 -15.72 2.84
N SER A 157 -16.30 -14.44 2.74
CA SER A 157 -17.64 -14.02 2.28
C SER A 157 -18.00 -14.62 0.90
N THR A 158 -17.02 -14.89 0.05
CA THR A 158 -17.18 -15.55 -1.26
C THR A 158 -16.66 -17.00 -1.25
N GLN A 159 -16.54 -17.64 -0.09
CA GLN A 159 -15.99 -19.00 0.07
C GLN A 159 -14.54 -19.15 -0.48
N GLY A 160 -13.81 -18.04 -0.58
CA GLY A 160 -12.48 -18.00 -1.16
C GLY A 160 -12.44 -17.98 -2.69
N GLU A 161 -13.59 -17.80 -3.32
CA GLU A 161 -13.67 -17.66 -4.78
C GLU A 161 -13.42 -16.22 -5.21
N LEU A 162 -12.74 -16.07 -6.35
CA LEU A 162 -12.66 -14.83 -7.12
C LEU A 162 -13.38 -15.04 -8.45
N ILE A 163 -14.04 -14.00 -8.93
CA ILE A 163 -14.72 -14.03 -10.22
C ILE A 163 -13.64 -14.08 -11.32
N ALA A 164 -13.69 -15.14 -12.14
CA ALA A 164 -12.83 -15.30 -13.32
C ALA A 164 -13.42 -14.50 -14.48
N ASP A 165 -13.24 -13.17 -14.43
CA ASP A 165 -13.72 -12.23 -15.42
C ASP A 165 -12.76 -12.06 -16.63
N ARG A 166 -11.53 -12.56 -16.50
CA ARG A 166 -10.46 -12.57 -17.52
C ARG A 166 -9.53 -13.76 -17.32
N ASP A 167 -9.09 -14.33 -18.42
CA ASP A 167 -8.16 -15.47 -18.49
C ASP A 167 -6.78 -15.12 -19.09
N ASP A 168 -6.64 -13.91 -19.62
CA ASP A 168 -5.43 -13.42 -20.28
C ASP A 168 -4.43 -12.71 -19.35
N LEU A 169 -4.77 -12.56 -18.05
CA LEU A 169 -3.90 -11.91 -17.09
C LEU A 169 -2.99 -12.92 -16.38
N GLN A 170 -1.72 -12.57 -16.29
CA GLN A 170 -0.70 -13.35 -15.61
C GLN A 170 -0.07 -12.54 -14.48
N VAL A 171 0.51 -13.25 -13.52
CA VAL A 171 1.36 -12.65 -12.50
C VAL A 171 2.59 -12.05 -13.17
N VAL A 172 2.85 -10.78 -12.91
CA VAL A 172 4.01 -10.07 -13.45
C VAL A 172 4.76 -9.43 -12.27
N ALA A 173 5.97 -9.97 -12.02
CA ALA A 173 6.95 -9.29 -11.18
C ALA A 173 7.59 -8.13 -11.95
N ASP A 174 7.90 -7.05 -11.25
CA ASP A 174 8.66 -5.95 -11.81
C ASP A 174 10.08 -5.92 -11.21
N PRO A 175 11.12 -6.18 -12.00
CA PRO A 175 12.49 -6.28 -11.49
C PRO A 175 13.05 -4.95 -10.95
N ARG A 176 12.36 -3.83 -11.18
CA ARG A 176 12.73 -2.53 -10.62
C ARG A 176 12.38 -2.39 -9.15
N VAL A 177 11.50 -3.26 -8.62
CA VAL A 177 11.11 -3.21 -7.19
C VAL A 177 12.29 -3.64 -6.33
N GLY A 178 12.71 -2.77 -5.41
CA GLY A 178 13.87 -2.97 -4.55
C GLY A 178 13.55 -3.06 -3.06
N ALA A 179 12.39 -2.57 -2.62
CA ALA A 179 12.00 -2.61 -1.20
C ALA A 179 10.49 -2.49 -1.02
N LEU A 180 9.93 -3.08 0.05
CA LEU A 180 8.50 -3.03 0.36
C LEU A 180 8.24 -2.46 1.76
N LEU A 181 7.31 -1.50 1.86
CA LEU A 181 6.61 -1.17 3.10
C LEU A 181 5.19 -1.74 3.01
N LEU A 182 4.87 -2.67 3.89
CA LEU A 182 3.58 -3.34 3.94
C LEU A 182 2.84 -2.97 5.23
N MET A 183 1.62 -2.44 5.11
CA MET A 183 0.78 -2.04 6.22
C MET A 183 -0.52 -2.86 6.20
N ALA A 184 -0.75 -3.68 7.22
CA ALA A 184 -1.88 -4.61 7.32
C ALA A 184 -2.16 -5.37 6.00
N PRO A 185 -1.15 -6.04 5.38
CA PRO A 185 -1.28 -6.59 4.04
C PRO A 185 -2.23 -7.78 3.98
N LEU A 186 -3.10 -7.84 2.96
CA LEU A 186 -3.78 -9.08 2.60
C LEU A 186 -2.75 -10.12 2.15
N SER A 187 -2.68 -11.28 2.81
CA SER A 187 -1.66 -12.27 2.51
C SER A 187 -2.09 -13.74 2.65
N LEU A 188 -3.36 -14.02 2.88
CA LEU A 188 -3.90 -15.39 3.02
C LEU A 188 -3.59 -16.28 1.81
N LYS A 189 -3.56 -15.70 0.62
CA LYS A 189 -3.27 -16.41 -0.64
C LYS A 189 -1.82 -16.86 -0.79
N PHE A 190 -0.91 -16.43 0.11
CA PHE A 190 0.52 -16.72 -0.04
C PHE A 190 0.99 -17.81 0.92
N GLY A 191 1.53 -18.89 0.37
CA GLY A 191 2.30 -19.93 1.04
C GLY A 191 3.81 -19.69 0.93
N ARG A 192 4.65 -20.55 1.52
CA ARG A 192 6.11 -20.43 1.38
C ARG A 192 6.57 -20.49 -0.08
N HIS A 193 6.02 -21.40 -0.87
CA HIS A 193 6.33 -21.50 -2.31
C HIS A 193 5.84 -20.27 -3.08
N SER A 194 4.70 -19.72 -2.72
CA SER A 194 4.17 -18.50 -3.32
C SER A 194 5.05 -17.27 -3.11
N LEU A 195 5.87 -17.28 -2.05
CA LEU A 195 6.71 -16.15 -1.64
C LEU A 195 8.20 -16.38 -1.97
N ALA A 196 8.54 -17.51 -2.58
CA ALA A 196 9.93 -17.94 -2.78
C ALA A 196 10.81 -16.90 -3.51
N GLU A 197 10.20 -16.12 -4.42
CA GLU A 197 10.89 -15.11 -5.23
C GLU A 197 10.90 -13.71 -4.60
N VAL A 198 10.31 -13.53 -3.41
CA VAL A 198 10.30 -12.23 -2.72
C VAL A 198 11.59 -12.07 -1.91
N HIS A 199 12.64 -11.57 -2.54
CA HIS A 199 13.97 -11.40 -1.93
C HIS A 199 14.28 -9.98 -1.47
N VAL A 200 13.43 -9.01 -1.79
CA VAL A 200 13.63 -7.62 -1.40
C VAL A 200 13.39 -7.40 0.10
N PRO A 201 14.07 -6.43 0.74
CA PRO A 201 13.82 -6.09 2.13
C PRO A 201 12.37 -5.62 2.32
N VAL A 202 11.80 -6.01 3.46
CA VAL A 202 10.40 -5.72 3.82
C VAL A 202 10.33 -5.08 5.21
N LEU A 203 9.74 -3.88 5.28
CA LEU A 203 9.24 -3.27 6.52
C LEU A 203 7.74 -3.59 6.62
N LEU A 204 7.34 -4.28 7.67
CA LEU A 204 5.99 -4.81 7.84
C LEU A 204 5.32 -4.26 9.08
N TYR A 205 4.15 -3.67 8.92
CA TYR A 205 3.32 -3.18 10.02
C TYR A 205 1.98 -3.91 10.07
N SER A 206 1.48 -4.19 11.28
CA SER A 206 0.11 -4.65 11.51
C SER A 206 -0.35 -4.30 12.92
N GLY A 207 -1.65 -4.11 13.10
CA GLY A 207 -2.26 -4.00 14.43
C GLY A 207 -2.82 -5.35 14.89
N ASP A 208 -2.76 -5.66 16.19
CA ASP A 208 -3.34 -6.89 16.73
C ASP A 208 -4.85 -6.76 17.01
N GLY A 209 -5.38 -5.53 16.96
CA GLY A 209 -6.81 -5.23 16.98
C GLY A 209 -7.45 -5.19 15.57
N ASP A 210 -6.73 -5.58 14.53
CA ASP A 210 -7.27 -5.62 13.16
C ASP A 210 -8.25 -6.78 12.97
N ASN A 211 -9.54 -6.47 12.92
CA ASN A 211 -10.63 -7.44 12.72
C ASN A 211 -10.97 -7.68 11.25
N LEU A 212 -10.47 -6.83 10.32
CA LEU A 212 -10.71 -6.97 8.88
C LEU A 212 -9.63 -7.83 8.22
N VAL A 213 -8.37 -7.59 8.57
CA VAL A 213 -7.21 -8.33 8.06
C VAL A 213 -6.43 -8.89 9.25
N ALA A 214 -7.02 -9.86 9.95
CA ALA A 214 -6.49 -10.41 11.19
C ALA A 214 -4.98 -10.69 11.10
N TYR A 215 -4.20 -10.08 11.99
CA TYR A 215 -2.74 -10.03 11.91
C TYR A 215 -2.09 -11.42 11.99
N ASP A 216 -2.64 -12.32 12.82
CA ASP A 216 -2.11 -13.68 13.04
C ASP A 216 -2.15 -14.52 11.76
N LYS A 217 -3.20 -14.33 10.94
CA LYS A 217 -3.45 -15.03 9.68
C LYS A 217 -2.74 -14.37 8.49
N ASN A 218 -2.54 -13.06 8.54
CA ASN A 218 -1.93 -12.26 7.49
C ASN A 218 -0.49 -11.86 7.84
N ALA A 219 -0.25 -10.74 8.49
CA ALA A 219 1.08 -10.17 8.67
C ALA A 219 2.03 -11.10 9.44
N ALA A 220 1.60 -11.67 10.58
CA ALA A 220 2.43 -12.59 11.34
C ALA A 220 2.69 -13.92 10.61
N ALA A 221 1.70 -14.42 9.86
CA ALA A 221 1.87 -15.58 9.01
C ALA A 221 2.79 -15.30 7.82
N LEU A 222 2.69 -14.09 7.22
CA LEU A 222 3.56 -13.61 6.15
C LEU A 222 5.02 -13.55 6.63
N ALA A 223 5.27 -12.91 7.77
CA ALA A 223 6.61 -12.77 8.34
C ALA A 223 7.34 -14.10 8.52
N ARG A 224 6.61 -15.17 8.87
CA ARG A 224 7.18 -16.53 9.03
C ARG A 224 7.40 -17.28 7.71
N LYS A 225 6.85 -16.78 6.59
CA LYS A 225 6.89 -17.44 5.28
C LYS A 225 7.82 -16.78 4.28
N LEU A 226 8.10 -15.50 4.45
CA LEU A 226 9.05 -14.77 3.60
C LEU A 226 10.42 -15.44 3.64
N PRO A 227 11.18 -15.46 2.52
CA PRO A 227 12.53 -16.00 2.47
C PRO A 227 13.49 -15.33 3.45
N SER A 228 13.39 -14.02 3.58
CA SER A 228 14.12 -13.22 4.56
C SER A 228 13.15 -12.65 5.61
N ALA A 229 13.55 -12.67 6.87
CA ALA A 229 12.73 -12.11 7.94
C ALA A 229 12.52 -10.60 7.71
N PRO A 230 11.26 -10.11 7.72
CA PRO A 230 10.97 -8.69 7.61
C PRO A 230 11.29 -7.96 8.92
N ASP A 231 11.52 -6.65 8.86
CA ASP A 231 11.42 -5.80 10.05
C ASP A 231 9.93 -5.64 10.40
N PHE A 232 9.44 -6.45 11.35
CA PHE A 232 8.02 -6.54 11.68
C PHE A 232 7.68 -5.73 12.94
N LYS A 233 6.76 -4.79 12.79
CA LYS A 233 6.23 -3.90 13.83
C LYS A 233 4.76 -4.24 14.12
N LEU A 234 4.50 -4.81 15.29
CA LEU A 234 3.15 -5.04 15.77
C LEU A 234 2.70 -3.85 16.62
N LEU A 235 1.54 -3.29 16.30
CA LEU A 235 0.94 -2.15 17.00
C LEU A 235 -0.17 -2.64 17.96
N PRO A 236 0.06 -2.61 19.29
CA PRO A 236 -0.92 -3.11 20.25
C PRO A 236 -2.25 -2.35 20.18
N GLY A 237 -3.36 -3.07 20.14
CA GLY A 237 -4.72 -2.56 20.08
C GLY A 237 -5.12 -1.88 18.79
N ALA A 238 -4.20 -1.65 17.85
CA ALA A 238 -4.48 -0.91 16.62
C ALA A 238 -5.34 -1.73 15.66
N GLY A 239 -6.41 -1.10 15.13
CA GLY A 239 -7.29 -1.65 14.12
C GLY A 239 -6.77 -1.43 12.70
N HIS A 240 -7.53 -1.93 11.71
CA HIS A 240 -7.15 -1.87 10.29
C HIS A 240 -6.89 -0.45 9.79
N PHE A 241 -7.78 0.48 10.14
CA PHE A 241 -7.77 1.84 9.60
C PHE A 241 -6.76 2.78 10.28
N VAL A 242 -6.01 2.31 11.27
CA VAL A 242 -4.96 3.10 11.93
C VAL A 242 -3.89 3.62 10.97
N PHE A 243 -3.70 2.95 9.84
CA PHE A 243 -2.71 3.32 8.81
C PHE A 243 -3.20 4.41 7.84
N MET A 244 -4.49 4.75 7.88
CA MET A 244 -5.02 5.90 7.15
C MET A 244 -4.62 7.19 7.87
N ALA A 245 -4.38 8.26 7.11
CA ALA A 245 -4.02 9.56 7.64
C ALA A 245 -4.96 10.01 8.78
N PRO A 246 -4.45 10.69 9.82
CA PRO A 246 -5.28 11.21 10.88
C PRO A 246 -6.42 12.08 10.34
N CYS A 247 -7.63 11.76 10.75
CA CYS A 247 -8.84 12.42 10.29
C CYS A 247 -9.02 13.80 10.93
N THR A 248 -9.57 14.74 10.16
CA THR A 248 -10.10 16.01 10.70
C THR A 248 -11.33 15.75 11.59
N ALA A 249 -11.69 16.71 12.43
CA ALA A 249 -12.90 16.62 13.25
C ALA A 249 -14.18 16.46 12.41
N GLN A 250 -14.21 16.98 11.19
CA GLN A 250 -15.33 16.79 10.26
C GLN A 250 -15.39 15.35 9.76
N GLN A 251 -14.26 14.77 9.36
CA GLN A 251 -14.16 13.38 8.90
C GLN A 251 -14.50 12.40 10.02
N GLN A 252 -14.05 12.67 11.26
CA GLN A 252 -14.40 11.84 12.43
C GLN A 252 -15.90 11.78 12.66
N ARG A 253 -16.62 12.89 12.47
CA ARG A 253 -18.09 12.89 12.57
C ARG A 253 -18.77 12.20 11.40
N ALA A 254 -18.24 12.33 10.19
CA ALA A 254 -18.82 11.76 8.97
C ALA A 254 -18.55 10.25 8.83
N MET A 255 -17.37 9.79 9.25
CA MET A 255 -16.89 8.42 9.04
C MET A 255 -16.22 7.87 10.30
N PRO A 256 -16.94 7.78 11.45
CA PRO A 256 -16.33 7.40 12.73
C PRO A 256 -15.64 6.02 12.66
N ALA A 257 -16.20 5.07 11.92
CA ALA A 257 -15.62 3.74 11.76
C ALA A 257 -14.22 3.72 11.14
N LEU A 258 -13.87 4.72 10.33
CA LEU A 258 -12.55 4.84 9.71
C LEU A 258 -11.60 5.71 10.53
N CYS A 259 -12.15 6.61 11.35
CA CYS A 259 -11.41 7.72 11.95
C CYS A 259 -11.19 7.59 13.45
N ILE A 260 -11.98 6.76 14.15
CA ILE A 260 -11.90 6.60 15.61
C ILE A 260 -11.23 5.26 15.89
N ASP A 261 -10.09 5.32 16.54
CA ASP A 261 -9.33 4.14 16.96
C ASP A 261 -9.81 3.65 18.33
N ALA A 262 -9.40 2.44 18.71
CA ALA A 262 -9.66 1.87 20.03
C ALA A 262 -9.00 2.70 21.14
N ASP A 263 -9.53 2.59 22.35
CA ASP A 263 -9.00 3.26 23.53
C ASP A 263 -7.50 2.93 23.74
N GLY A 264 -6.70 3.96 23.95
CA GLY A 264 -5.25 3.84 24.13
C GLY A 264 -4.44 3.82 22.82
N VAL A 265 -5.07 3.81 21.66
CA VAL A 265 -4.39 3.89 20.34
C VAL A 265 -4.25 5.35 19.91
N ASP A 266 -3.04 5.87 19.88
CA ASP A 266 -2.73 7.21 19.35
C ASP A 266 -2.25 7.14 17.89
N ARG A 267 -3.19 7.29 16.95
CA ARG A 267 -2.90 7.29 15.50
C ARG A 267 -1.85 8.33 15.12
N ASN A 268 -1.88 9.52 15.72
CA ASN A 268 -0.88 10.56 15.42
C ASN A 268 0.53 10.15 15.83
N SER A 269 0.68 9.50 16.98
CA SER A 269 1.98 8.99 17.43
C SER A 269 2.47 7.84 16.55
N ILE A 270 1.57 6.92 16.19
CA ILE A 270 1.86 5.80 15.27
C ILE A 270 2.34 6.35 13.94
N HIS A 271 1.64 7.32 13.34
CA HIS A 271 2.04 7.92 12.06
C HIS A 271 3.39 8.64 12.12
N ARG A 272 3.67 9.39 13.20
CA ARG A 272 5.01 9.99 13.36
C ARG A 272 6.12 8.94 13.37
N THR A 273 5.92 7.82 14.05
CA THR A 273 6.88 6.72 14.11
C THR A 273 7.01 6.01 12.76
N LEU A 274 5.89 5.64 12.15
CA LEU A 274 5.81 4.99 10.84
C LEU A 274 6.52 5.82 9.76
N ILE A 275 6.24 7.12 9.68
CA ILE A 275 6.85 8.04 8.71
C ILE A 275 8.38 8.09 8.90
N GLY A 276 8.85 8.19 10.15
CA GLY A 276 10.28 8.22 10.44
C GLY A 276 10.98 6.90 10.11
N GLU A 277 10.36 5.77 10.40
CA GLU A 277 10.91 4.43 10.10
C GLU A 277 10.86 4.14 8.60
N ALA A 278 9.77 4.47 7.91
CA ALA A 278 9.64 4.31 6.47
C ALA A 278 10.73 5.09 5.71
N GLY A 279 10.97 6.35 6.09
CA GLY A 279 12.00 7.18 5.46
C GLY A 279 13.40 6.60 5.64
N ARG A 280 13.77 6.17 6.87
CA ARG A 280 15.06 5.51 7.12
C ARG A 280 15.20 4.19 6.38
N PHE A 281 14.13 3.39 6.36
CA PHE A 281 14.09 2.10 5.67
C PHE A 281 14.36 2.26 4.17
N PHE A 282 13.61 3.13 3.49
CA PHE A 282 13.79 3.35 2.06
C PHE A 282 15.11 4.03 1.73
N ALA A 283 15.60 4.96 2.56
CA ALA A 283 16.91 5.59 2.35
C ALA A 283 18.08 4.60 2.46
N HIS A 284 17.90 3.50 3.21
CA HIS A 284 18.92 2.44 3.33
C HIS A 284 18.79 1.38 2.23
N ALA A 285 17.54 1.10 1.79
CA ALA A 285 17.26 -0.02 0.90
C ALA A 285 17.35 0.34 -0.60
N LEU A 286 17.24 1.63 -0.97
CA LEU A 286 17.24 2.14 -2.35
C LEU A 286 18.45 3.03 -2.63
#